data_c9ab7bb0f2b995800266236cd49cf9a1
#
_entry.id   c9ab7bb0f2b995800266236cd49cf9a1
#
_cell.length_a   1.000
_cell.length_b   1.000
_cell.length_c   1.000
_cell.angle_alpha   90.00
_cell.angle_beta   90.00
_cell.angle_gamma   90.00
#
_symmetry.space_group_name_H-M   'P 1'
#
loop_
_entity.id
_entity.type
_entity.pdbx_description
1 polymer ?
#
loop_
_entity_poly.entity_id
_entity_poly.type
_entity_poly.pdbx_seq_one_letter_code
_entity_poly.pdbx_strand_id
1 'polypeptide(L)'
;DKVNDYLVEVYLTTKNYEAALKSINKIKHPSTKILEAKQDILFQLGTQAFANVKLDDAVSLFSQAIQLGSYNMEARNDAYFWRGESYYRMGEYENAISDYRTYLNNTRQRNTDMYALAYYNLGYSYFKLRDYSAALNRFRQYVDLESNRQAASLADAYNRIGDCLYQNRQFSLAEENYSRAAQ
;
A
#
# COMPACT_ATOMS: atom_id res chain seq x y z
N ASP A 1 -0.65 33.53 11.13
CA ASP A 1 -0.13 32.17 10.89
C ASP A 1 0.46 31.53 12.15
N LYS A 2 1.12 32.29 13.05
CA LYS A 2 1.72 31.72 14.28
C LYS A 2 0.70 30.96 15.16
N VAL A 3 -0.53 31.47 15.27
CA VAL A 3 -1.59 30.81 16.04
C VAL A 3 -1.93 29.47 15.42
N ASN A 4 -2.04 29.41 14.09
CA ASN A 4 -2.33 28.17 13.38
C ASN A 4 -1.17 27.19 13.46
N ASP A 5 0.08 27.64 13.43
CA ASP A 5 1.26 26.80 13.63
C ASP A 5 1.23 26.13 15.01
N TYR A 6 0.93 26.89 16.04
CA TYR A 6 0.81 26.38 17.40
C TYR A 6 -0.33 25.36 17.54
N LEU A 7 -1.50 25.67 16.96
CA LEU A 7 -2.65 24.76 16.98
C LEU A 7 -2.34 23.44 16.26
N VAL A 8 -1.59 23.51 15.15
CA VAL A 8 -1.17 22.29 14.44
C VAL A 8 -0.35 21.38 15.36
N GLU A 9 0.60 21.93 16.12
CA GLU A 9 1.41 21.16 17.05
C GLU A 9 0.55 20.52 18.14
N VAL A 10 -0.40 21.28 18.69
CA VAL A 10 -1.32 20.76 19.72
C VAL A 10 -2.16 19.61 19.16
N TYR A 11 -2.73 19.78 17.97
CA TYR A 11 -3.57 18.76 17.36
C TYR A 11 -2.79 17.50 16.98
N LEU A 12 -1.54 17.65 16.54
CA LEU A 12 -0.66 16.52 16.25
C LEU A 12 -0.35 15.72 17.52
N THR A 13 -0.06 16.44 18.63
CA THR A 13 0.21 15.80 19.92
C THR A 13 -1.00 15.00 20.41
N THR A 14 -2.20 15.50 20.19
CA THR A 14 -3.45 14.82 20.59
C THR A 14 -3.99 13.88 19.51
N LYS A 15 -3.31 13.76 18.38
CA LYS A 15 -3.72 12.98 17.21
C LYS A 15 -5.08 13.41 16.64
N ASN A 16 -5.42 14.68 16.80
CA ASN A 16 -6.62 15.26 16.21
C ASN A 16 -6.32 15.74 14.79
N TYR A 17 -6.26 14.80 13.85
CA TYR A 17 -5.79 15.06 12.49
C TYR A 17 -6.75 15.97 11.70
N GLU A 18 -8.06 15.83 11.89
CA GLU A 18 -9.03 16.69 11.19
C GLU A 18 -8.89 18.15 11.59
N ALA A 19 -8.76 18.42 12.88
CA ALA A 19 -8.59 19.77 13.39
C ALA A 19 -7.23 20.36 12.93
N ALA A 20 -6.19 19.52 12.93
CA ALA A 20 -4.87 19.92 12.44
C ALA A 20 -4.94 20.33 10.96
N LEU A 21 -5.61 19.53 10.13
CA LEU A 21 -5.76 19.84 8.71
C LEU A 21 -6.52 21.16 8.49
N LYS A 22 -7.59 21.39 9.22
CA LYS A 22 -8.35 22.65 9.13
C LYS A 22 -7.47 23.85 9.47
N SER A 23 -6.64 23.75 10.51
CA SER A 23 -5.72 24.83 10.88
C SER A 23 -4.65 25.05 9.83
N ILE A 24 -4.09 23.99 9.26
CA ILE A 24 -3.09 24.10 8.19
C ILE A 24 -3.68 24.80 6.97
N ASN A 25 -4.91 24.45 6.60
CA ASN A 25 -5.56 25.02 5.41
C ASN A 25 -5.85 26.52 5.54
N LYS A 26 -5.80 27.07 6.76
CA LYS A 26 -5.93 28.51 7.01
C LYS A 26 -4.61 29.28 6.88
N ILE A 27 -3.47 28.57 6.83
CA ILE A 27 -2.15 29.18 6.71
C ILE A 27 -1.94 29.62 5.26
N LYS A 28 -1.64 30.91 5.04
CA LYS A 28 -1.46 31.45 3.68
C LYS A 28 -0.17 30.98 3.03
N HIS A 29 0.92 30.92 3.80
CA HIS A 29 2.24 30.57 3.32
C HIS A 29 2.82 29.48 4.22
N PRO A 30 2.36 28.22 4.09
CA PRO A 30 2.84 27.15 4.95
C PRO A 30 4.32 26.88 4.70
N SER A 31 5.07 26.67 5.80
CA SER A 31 6.47 26.27 5.73
C SER A 31 6.61 24.84 5.22
N THR A 32 7.81 24.48 4.81
CA THR A 32 8.13 23.10 4.42
C THR A 32 7.78 22.11 5.55
N LYS A 33 8.09 22.48 6.80
CA LYS A 33 7.78 21.67 7.97
C LYS A 33 6.26 21.43 8.13
N ILE A 34 5.46 22.46 7.90
CA ILE A 34 4.00 22.36 7.94
C ILE A 34 3.49 21.49 6.79
N LEU A 35 4.07 21.59 5.61
CA LEU A 35 3.69 20.76 4.47
C LEU A 35 4.07 19.29 4.67
N GLU A 36 5.20 19.01 5.31
CA GLU A 36 5.57 17.68 5.74
C GLU A 36 4.51 17.09 6.69
N ALA A 37 4.09 17.90 7.68
CA ALA A 37 3.05 17.51 8.62
C ALA A 37 1.71 17.30 7.91
N LYS A 38 1.35 18.15 6.96
CA LYS A 38 0.11 18.03 6.18
C LYS A 38 0.09 16.72 5.41
N GLN A 39 1.20 16.33 4.80
CA GLN A 39 1.30 15.08 4.04
C GLN A 39 1.07 13.87 4.93
N ASP A 40 1.66 13.86 6.12
CA ASP A 40 1.44 12.81 7.11
C ASP A 40 -0.01 12.80 7.61
N ILE A 41 -0.59 13.98 7.89
CA ILE A 41 -1.99 14.09 8.33
C ILE A 41 -2.95 13.51 7.29
N LEU A 42 -2.77 13.87 6.02
CA LEU A 42 -3.58 13.33 4.94
C LEU A 42 -3.46 11.81 4.86
N PHE A 43 -2.25 11.29 5.02
CA PHE A 43 -2.00 9.85 5.08
C PHE A 43 -2.73 9.20 6.26
N GLN A 44 -2.63 9.78 7.47
CA GLN A 44 -3.30 9.24 8.66
C GLN A 44 -4.82 9.26 8.50
N LEU A 45 -5.39 10.34 7.97
CA LEU A 45 -6.82 10.41 7.68
C LEU A 45 -7.24 9.38 6.65
N GLY A 46 -6.40 9.14 5.64
CA GLY A 46 -6.63 8.09 4.65
C GLY A 46 -6.68 6.71 5.26
N THR A 47 -5.75 6.39 6.15
CA THR A 47 -5.73 5.09 6.84
C THR A 47 -6.94 4.92 7.77
N GLN A 48 -7.40 5.98 8.41
CA GLN A 48 -8.62 5.95 9.21
C GLN A 48 -9.85 5.66 8.35
N ALA A 49 -9.96 6.33 7.20
CA ALA A 49 -11.05 6.08 6.25
C ALA A 49 -11.03 4.64 5.74
N PHE A 50 -9.84 4.12 5.43
CA PHE A 50 -9.66 2.73 5.01
C PHE A 50 -10.13 1.76 6.10
N ALA A 51 -9.73 1.98 7.34
CA ALA A 51 -10.12 1.13 8.47
C ALA A 51 -11.65 1.13 8.69
N ASN A 52 -12.30 2.24 8.39
CA ASN A 52 -13.76 2.38 8.47
C ASN A 52 -14.49 1.96 7.18
N VAL A 53 -13.76 1.36 6.24
CA VAL A 53 -14.28 0.86 4.95
C VAL A 53 -14.90 1.98 4.10
N LYS A 54 -14.47 3.21 4.30
CA LYS A 54 -14.83 4.35 3.46
C LYS A 54 -13.79 4.47 2.34
N LEU A 55 -13.87 3.56 1.38
CA LEU A 55 -12.81 3.38 0.38
C LEU A 55 -12.66 4.56 -0.57
N ASP A 56 -13.77 5.19 -0.98
CA ASP A 56 -13.69 6.39 -1.82
C ASP A 56 -13.01 7.53 -1.11
N ASP A 57 -13.32 7.73 0.17
CA ASP A 57 -12.67 8.77 0.99
C ASP A 57 -11.18 8.45 1.17
N ALA A 58 -10.84 7.19 1.41
CA ALA A 58 -9.46 6.75 1.52
C ALA A 58 -8.67 7.07 0.26
N VAL A 59 -9.19 6.71 -0.91
CA VAL A 59 -8.55 7.02 -2.20
C VAL A 59 -8.35 8.52 -2.36
N SER A 60 -9.35 9.32 -2.02
CA SER A 60 -9.26 10.78 -2.12
C SER A 60 -8.16 11.34 -1.21
N LEU A 61 -8.11 10.90 0.03
CA LEU A 61 -7.13 11.40 1.01
C LEU A 61 -5.71 10.96 0.66
N PHE A 62 -5.51 9.72 0.25
CA PHE A 62 -4.21 9.25 -0.21
C PHE A 62 -3.77 9.99 -1.48
N SER A 63 -4.70 10.27 -2.39
CA SER A 63 -4.41 11.03 -3.61
C SER A 63 -3.98 12.46 -3.27
N GLN A 64 -4.62 13.10 -2.30
CA GLN A 64 -4.22 14.42 -1.83
C GLN A 64 -2.82 14.38 -1.22
N ALA A 65 -2.51 13.36 -0.42
CA ALA A 65 -1.17 13.19 0.15
C ALA A 65 -0.11 13.07 -0.95
N ILE A 66 -0.40 12.30 -1.99
CA ILE A 66 0.53 12.09 -3.11
C ILE A 66 0.72 13.38 -3.91
N GLN A 67 -0.36 14.07 -4.22
CA GLN A 67 -0.36 15.27 -5.07
C GLN A 67 0.27 16.48 -4.40
N LEU A 68 0.39 16.48 -3.08
CA LEU A 68 0.94 17.60 -2.33
C LEU A 68 2.38 17.90 -2.73
N GLY A 69 3.16 16.87 -3.06
CA GLY A 69 4.55 17.01 -3.45
C GLY A 69 5.48 16.11 -2.65
N SER A 70 6.76 16.46 -2.64
CA SER A 70 7.82 15.63 -2.05
C SER A 70 8.30 16.23 -0.73
N TYR A 71 7.41 16.35 0.25
CA TYR A 71 7.72 16.92 1.57
C TYR A 71 8.04 15.82 2.58
N ASN A 72 7.14 14.88 2.77
CA ASN A 72 7.32 13.69 3.60
C ASN A 72 7.28 12.48 2.70
N MET A 73 8.46 12.04 2.27
CA MET A 73 8.56 10.97 1.25
C MET A 73 8.08 9.62 1.76
N GLU A 74 8.27 9.34 3.05
CA GLU A 74 7.78 8.09 3.63
C GLU A 74 6.26 8.04 3.59
N ALA A 75 5.58 9.09 4.07
CA ALA A 75 4.13 9.18 4.03
C ALA A 75 3.61 9.13 2.59
N ARG A 76 4.27 9.81 1.66
CA ARG A 76 3.89 9.80 0.24
C ARG A 76 3.98 8.40 -0.36
N ASN A 77 5.09 7.70 -0.12
CA ASN A 77 5.28 6.35 -0.64
C ASN A 77 4.30 5.37 -0.02
N ASP A 78 4.08 5.44 1.28
CA ASP A 78 3.10 4.59 1.97
C ASP A 78 1.67 4.88 1.48
N ALA A 79 1.38 6.12 1.09
CA ALA A 79 0.08 6.47 0.51
C ALA A 79 -0.17 5.72 -0.82
N TYR A 80 0.86 5.51 -1.64
CA TYR A 80 0.73 4.67 -2.83
C TYR A 80 0.33 3.24 -2.47
N PHE A 81 0.98 2.65 -1.46
CA PHE A 81 0.63 1.29 -1.02
C PHE A 81 -0.83 1.20 -0.57
N TRP A 82 -1.25 2.09 0.31
CA TRP A 82 -2.60 2.05 0.89
C TRP A 82 -3.68 2.46 -0.10
N ARG A 83 -3.38 3.34 -1.04
CA ARG A 83 -4.31 3.62 -2.14
C ARG A 83 -4.46 2.38 -3.03
N GLY A 84 -3.36 1.67 -3.28
CA GLY A 84 -3.40 0.38 -3.97
C GLY A 84 -4.29 -0.63 -3.26
N GLU A 85 -4.19 -0.73 -1.92
CA GLU A 85 -5.06 -1.57 -1.10
C GLU A 85 -6.53 -1.17 -1.23
N SER A 86 -6.80 0.14 -1.25
CA SER A 86 -8.15 0.66 -1.41
C SER A 86 -8.72 0.29 -2.79
N TYR A 87 -7.96 0.50 -3.85
CA TYR A 87 -8.35 0.11 -5.19
C TYR A 87 -8.58 -1.39 -5.31
N TYR A 88 -7.70 -2.20 -4.70
CA TYR A 88 -7.85 -3.66 -4.70
C TYR A 88 -9.20 -4.07 -4.10
N ARG A 89 -9.55 -3.53 -2.95
CA ARG A 89 -10.83 -3.82 -2.29
C ARG A 89 -12.04 -3.35 -3.08
N MET A 90 -11.86 -2.31 -3.90
CA MET A 90 -12.91 -1.81 -4.80
C MET A 90 -13.03 -2.63 -6.09
N GLY A 91 -12.14 -3.59 -6.30
CA GLY A 91 -12.07 -4.37 -7.53
C GLY A 91 -11.43 -3.64 -8.70
N GLU A 92 -10.77 -2.52 -8.45
CA GLU A 92 -10.06 -1.74 -9.46
C GLU A 92 -8.60 -2.19 -9.55
N TYR A 93 -8.41 -3.38 -10.11
CA TYR A 93 -7.11 -4.07 -10.06
C TYR A 93 -6.03 -3.36 -10.88
N GLU A 94 -6.37 -2.75 -11.99
CA GLU A 94 -5.39 -2.01 -12.81
C GLU A 94 -4.83 -0.80 -12.05
N ASN A 95 -5.68 -0.07 -11.35
CA ASN A 95 -5.26 1.04 -10.51
C ASN A 95 -4.41 0.54 -9.32
N ALA A 96 -4.81 -0.57 -8.71
CA ALA A 96 -4.04 -1.19 -7.65
C ALA A 96 -2.64 -1.58 -8.11
N ILE A 97 -2.52 -2.19 -9.29
CA ILE A 97 -1.24 -2.57 -9.89
C ILE A 97 -0.33 -1.35 -10.05
N SER A 98 -0.86 -0.28 -10.60
CA SER A 98 -0.10 0.97 -10.78
C SER A 98 0.45 1.48 -9.47
N ASP A 99 -0.36 1.52 -8.42
CA ASP A 99 0.03 2.03 -7.11
C ASP A 99 1.04 1.12 -6.41
N TYR A 100 0.84 -0.18 -6.42
CA TYR A 100 1.80 -1.12 -5.83
C TYR A 100 3.16 -1.02 -6.52
N ARG A 101 3.18 -0.95 -7.85
CA ARG A 101 4.42 -0.83 -8.60
C ARG A 101 5.15 0.47 -8.28
N THR A 102 4.43 1.57 -8.16
CA THR A 102 5.02 2.86 -7.79
C THR A 102 5.61 2.79 -6.38
N TYR A 103 4.86 2.22 -5.43
CA TYR A 103 5.37 2.01 -4.07
C TYR A 103 6.68 1.19 -4.09
N LEU A 104 6.68 0.05 -4.78
CA LEU A 104 7.83 -0.85 -4.84
C LEU A 104 9.06 -0.19 -5.48
N ASN A 105 8.85 0.66 -6.47
CA ASN A 105 9.94 1.36 -7.16
C ASN A 105 10.52 2.49 -6.32
N ASN A 106 9.71 3.15 -5.49
CA ASN A 106 10.10 4.37 -4.80
C ASN A 106 10.54 4.15 -3.35
N THR A 107 10.05 3.09 -2.70
CA THR A 107 10.39 2.86 -1.29
C THR A 107 11.86 2.52 -1.11
N ARG A 108 12.44 3.04 -0.02
CA ARG A 108 13.78 2.67 0.42
C ARG A 108 13.77 1.59 1.51
N GLN A 109 12.60 1.32 2.07
CA GLN A 109 12.40 0.35 3.14
C GLN A 109 12.03 -1.01 2.56
N ARG A 110 13.03 -1.76 2.08
CA ARG A 110 12.83 -2.99 1.30
C ARG A 110 12.90 -4.28 2.11
N ASN A 111 13.10 -4.18 3.43
CA ASN A 111 13.15 -5.33 4.32
C ASN A 111 12.00 -5.31 5.33
N THR A 112 10.87 -4.69 4.98
CA THR A 112 9.69 -4.58 5.82
C THR A 112 8.64 -5.59 5.40
N ASP A 113 7.71 -5.88 6.32
CA ASP A 113 6.55 -6.71 6.02
C ASP A 113 5.66 -6.07 4.94
N MET A 114 5.55 -4.75 4.94
CA MET A 114 4.80 -4.02 3.93
C MET A 114 5.39 -4.22 2.54
N TYR A 115 6.70 -4.21 2.42
CA TYR A 115 7.38 -4.43 1.14
C TYR A 115 7.08 -5.82 0.59
N ALA A 116 7.19 -6.86 1.42
CA ALA A 116 6.85 -8.22 1.02
C ALA A 116 5.36 -8.35 0.68
N LEU A 117 4.48 -7.76 1.50
CA LEU A 117 3.04 -7.78 1.28
C LEU A 117 2.64 -7.10 -0.04
N ALA A 118 3.37 -6.06 -0.44
CA ALA A 118 3.10 -5.39 -1.72
C ALA A 118 3.28 -6.35 -2.90
N TYR A 119 4.30 -7.20 -2.87
CA TYR A 119 4.48 -8.22 -3.91
C TYR A 119 3.34 -9.24 -3.91
N TYR A 120 2.91 -9.68 -2.74
CA TYR A 120 1.80 -10.63 -2.59
C TYR A 120 0.51 -10.05 -3.17
N ASN A 121 0.18 -8.82 -2.80
CA ASN A 121 -1.05 -8.16 -3.27
C ASN A 121 -0.96 -7.78 -4.75
N LEU A 122 0.22 -7.42 -5.23
CA LEU A 122 0.45 -7.19 -6.66
C LEU A 122 0.25 -8.50 -7.45
N GLY A 123 0.74 -9.61 -6.92
CA GLY A 123 0.49 -10.94 -7.49
C GLY A 123 -0.99 -11.23 -7.62
N TYR A 124 -1.77 -10.98 -6.58
CA TYR A 124 -3.22 -11.16 -6.62
C TYR A 124 -3.91 -10.22 -7.60
N SER A 125 -3.44 -8.98 -7.70
CA SER A 125 -4.02 -8.02 -8.64
C SER A 125 -3.90 -8.51 -10.08
N TYR A 126 -2.72 -9.01 -10.45
CA TYR A 126 -2.52 -9.62 -11.76
C TYR A 126 -3.35 -10.92 -11.92
N PHE A 127 -3.41 -11.72 -10.86
CA PHE A 127 -4.17 -12.97 -10.86
C PHE A 127 -5.66 -12.71 -11.14
N LYS A 128 -6.23 -11.68 -10.52
CA LYS A 128 -7.62 -11.29 -10.73
C LYS A 128 -7.89 -10.86 -12.18
N LEU A 129 -6.90 -10.29 -12.85
CA LEU A 129 -6.95 -9.93 -14.26
C LEU A 129 -6.58 -11.09 -15.20
N ARG A 130 -6.30 -12.27 -14.63
CA ARG A 130 -5.88 -13.46 -15.39
C ARG A 130 -4.56 -13.29 -16.12
N ASP A 131 -3.73 -12.36 -15.69
CA ASP A 131 -2.36 -12.25 -16.15
C ASP A 131 -1.47 -13.17 -15.30
N TYR A 132 -1.51 -14.45 -15.64
CA TYR A 132 -0.88 -15.47 -14.82
C TYR A 132 0.66 -15.41 -14.86
N SER A 133 1.24 -14.97 -15.94
CA SER A 133 2.70 -14.81 -16.04
C SER A 133 3.21 -13.72 -15.11
N ALA A 134 2.54 -12.58 -15.09
CA ALA A 134 2.90 -11.49 -14.17
C ALA A 134 2.60 -11.88 -12.72
N ALA A 135 1.45 -12.52 -12.45
CA ALA A 135 1.10 -12.98 -11.12
C ALA A 135 2.14 -13.96 -10.57
N LEU A 136 2.53 -14.95 -11.37
CA LEU A 136 3.54 -15.93 -11.01
C LEU A 136 4.85 -15.27 -10.57
N ASN A 137 5.32 -14.29 -11.34
CA ASN A 137 6.55 -13.57 -11.04
C ASN A 137 6.47 -12.86 -9.69
N ARG A 138 5.35 -12.19 -9.42
CA ARG A 138 5.18 -11.42 -8.18
C ARG A 138 5.00 -12.33 -6.96
N PHE A 139 4.26 -13.41 -7.08
CA PHE A 139 4.16 -14.39 -5.98
C PHE A 139 5.50 -15.04 -5.65
N ARG A 140 6.32 -15.34 -6.66
CA ARG A 140 7.69 -15.86 -6.44
C ARG A 140 8.56 -14.85 -5.69
N GLN A 141 8.47 -13.57 -6.03
CA GLN A 141 9.18 -12.53 -5.31
C GLN A 141 8.72 -12.45 -3.85
N TYR A 142 7.43 -12.56 -3.60
CA TYR A 142 6.90 -12.61 -2.23
C TYR A 142 7.47 -13.79 -1.44
N VAL A 143 7.45 -14.98 -2.02
CA VAL A 143 7.95 -16.20 -1.36
C VAL A 143 9.42 -16.06 -0.96
N ASP A 144 10.22 -15.39 -1.78
CA ASP A 144 11.63 -15.15 -1.48
C ASP A 144 11.83 -14.12 -0.36
N LEU A 145 10.90 -13.19 -0.22
CA LEU A 145 11.00 -12.09 0.76
C LEU A 145 10.41 -12.43 2.13
N GLU A 146 9.40 -13.30 2.18
CA GLU A 146 8.71 -13.61 3.44
C GLU A 146 9.61 -14.40 4.38
N SER A 147 9.98 -13.77 5.48
CA SER A 147 10.85 -14.40 6.49
C SER A 147 10.10 -15.38 7.40
N ASN A 148 8.81 -15.14 7.63
CA ASN A 148 7.99 -16.05 8.44
C ASN A 148 7.56 -17.26 7.60
N ARG A 149 8.32 -18.35 7.72
CA ARG A 149 8.05 -19.56 6.92
C ARG A 149 6.78 -20.29 7.35
N GLN A 150 6.14 -19.86 8.44
CA GLN A 150 4.87 -20.40 8.92
C GLN A 150 3.67 -19.50 8.57
N ALA A 151 3.88 -18.42 7.85
CA ALA A 151 2.80 -17.51 7.48
C ALA A 151 1.78 -18.20 6.60
N ALA A 152 0.49 -18.03 6.91
CA ALA A 152 -0.60 -18.56 6.10
C ALA A 152 -0.55 -18.02 4.67
N SER A 153 -0.15 -16.76 4.51
CA SER A 153 0.02 -16.13 3.20
C SER A 153 1.09 -16.81 2.36
N LEU A 154 2.12 -17.38 2.99
CA LEU A 154 3.17 -18.11 2.28
C LEU A 154 2.61 -19.38 1.64
N ALA A 155 1.84 -20.17 2.40
CA ALA A 155 1.18 -21.37 1.89
C ALA A 155 0.19 -21.01 0.75
N ASP A 156 -0.57 -19.93 0.95
CA ASP A 156 -1.48 -19.43 -0.09
C ASP A 156 -0.72 -19.01 -1.35
N ALA A 157 0.41 -18.34 -1.20
CA ALA A 157 1.24 -17.93 -2.33
C ALA A 157 1.73 -19.14 -3.14
N TYR A 158 2.17 -20.21 -2.48
CA TYR A 158 2.55 -21.45 -3.17
C TYR A 158 1.37 -22.03 -3.94
N ASN A 159 0.16 -22.02 -3.37
CA ASN A 159 -1.04 -22.46 -4.08
C ASN A 159 -1.32 -21.60 -5.32
N ARG A 160 -1.18 -20.28 -5.20
CA ARG A 160 -1.39 -19.37 -6.34
C ARG A 160 -0.32 -19.57 -7.41
N ILE A 161 0.93 -19.80 -7.01
CA ILE A 161 2.01 -20.15 -7.95
C ILE A 161 1.63 -21.43 -8.70
N GLY A 162 1.15 -22.44 -7.96
CA GLY A 162 0.66 -23.69 -8.56
C GLY A 162 -0.44 -23.43 -9.59
N ASP A 163 -1.42 -22.59 -9.26
CA ASP A 163 -2.51 -22.24 -10.16
C ASP A 163 -2.00 -21.55 -11.44
N CYS A 164 -1.05 -20.62 -11.31
CA CYS A 164 -0.45 -19.93 -12.45
C CYS A 164 0.30 -20.93 -13.36
N LEU A 165 1.07 -21.82 -12.76
CA LEU A 165 1.80 -22.84 -13.51
C LEU A 165 0.86 -23.83 -14.21
N TYR A 166 -0.23 -24.19 -13.54
CA TYR A 166 -1.27 -25.03 -14.12
C TYR A 166 -1.89 -24.39 -15.37
N GLN A 167 -2.21 -23.10 -15.30
CA GLN A 167 -2.74 -22.36 -16.43
C GLN A 167 -1.75 -22.32 -17.59
N ASN A 168 -0.44 -22.33 -17.32
CA ASN A 168 0.62 -22.39 -18.31
C ASN A 168 0.97 -23.82 -18.73
N ARG A 169 0.17 -24.82 -18.30
CA ARG A 169 0.35 -26.25 -18.58
C ARG A 169 1.67 -26.84 -18.06
N GLN A 170 2.26 -26.21 -17.04
CA GLN A 170 3.45 -26.72 -16.35
C GLN A 170 3.02 -27.55 -15.14
N PHE A 171 2.40 -28.71 -15.42
CA PHE A 171 1.68 -29.48 -14.41
C PHE A 171 2.58 -30.08 -13.32
N SER A 172 3.79 -30.53 -13.67
CA SER A 172 4.71 -31.08 -12.68
C SER A 172 5.18 -30.03 -11.69
N LEU A 173 5.49 -28.83 -12.19
CA LEU A 173 5.89 -27.69 -11.33
C LEU A 173 4.71 -27.22 -10.50
N ALA A 174 3.50 -27.23 -11.06
CA ALA A 174 2.28 -26.87 -10.31
C ALA A 174 2.09 -27.82 -9.12
N GLU A 175 2.20 -29.13 -9.35
CA GLU A 175 2.08 -30.14 -8.30
C GLU A 175 3.13 -29.93 -7.19
N GLU A 176 4.37 -29.65 -7.57
CA GLU A 176 5.44 -29.37 -6.63
C GLU A 176 5.11 -28.18 -5.71
N ASN A 177 4.56 -27.11 -6.27
CA ASN A 177 4.20 -25.92 -5.49
C ASN A 177 2.97 -26.17 -4.62
N TYR A 178 1.98 -26.92 -5.09
CA TYR A 178 0.87 -27.33 -4.26
C TYR A 178 1.33 -28.18 -3.06
N SER A 179 2.32 -29.04 -3.28
CA SER A 179 2.89 -29.87 -2.20
C SER A 179 3.61 -28.99 -1.16
N ARG A 180 4.31 -27.95 -1.60
CA ARG A 180 4.95 -26.99 -0.69
C ARG A 180 3.92 -26.25 0.16
N ALA A 181 2.79 -25.88 -0.42
CA ALA A 181 1.71 -25.22 0.30
C ALA A 181 1.15 -26.10 1.43
N ALA A 182 1.13 -27.42 1.25
CA ALA A 182 0.60 -28.37 2.23
C ALA A 182 1.57 -28.66 3.39
N GLN A 183 2.81 -28.23 3.29
CA GLN A 183 3.82 -28.38 4.36
C GLN A 183 3.66 -27.32 5.44
#